data_31652744420c31629f569ca73a4b8e1a
#
_entry.id   31652744420c31629f569ca73a4b8e1a
#
_cell.length_a   1.000
_cell.length_b   1.000
_cell.length_c   1.000
_cell.angle_alpha   90.00
_cell.angle_beta   90.00
_cell.angle_gamma   90.00
#
_symmetry.space_group_name_H-M   'P 1'
#
loop_
_entity.id
_entity.type
_entity.pdbx_description
1 polymer ?
#
loop_
_entity_poly.entity_id
_entity_poly.type
_entity_poly.pdbx_seq_one_letter_code
_entity_poly.pdbx_strand_id
1 'polypeptide(L)'
;ELLPYDYQAYYENPARFEMVTTNCVTGRPCYLEEKKDKERLLAIAKASSSLPYVCPITYVDGRPMLDGGIVDSIPVLRAIEQGYERNVVVLTRNRGYRKSEKDIRVPRFIYTRYPRLRVVLSRRCQVYNQQLEMIERMEDEGRIIAIRPEQRVVVNRIEKDIKKLTSLYEEGYACAEKVMGQFL
;
A
#
# COMPACT_ATOMS: atom_id res chain seq x y z
N GLU A 1 -1.25 -15.96 -22.38
CA GLU A 1 -2.66 -16.08 -21.94
C GLU A 1 -2.96 -15.00 -20.93
N LEU A 2 -4.08 -14.27 -21.15
CA LEU A 2 -4.58 -13.31 -20.18
C LEU A 2 -5.40 -14.09 -19.14
N LEU A 3 -5.04 -13.98 -17.86
CA LEU A 3 -5.86 -14.48 -16.77
C LEU A 3 -6.96 -13.43 -16.50
N PRO A 4 -8.23 -13.72 -16.82
CA PRO A 4 -9.31 -12.80 -16.54
C PRO A 4 -9.55 -12.70 -15.04
N TYR A 5 -9.84 -11.48 -14.56
CA TYR A 5 -10.22 -11.29 -13.16
C TYR A 5 -11.64 -11.84 -12.94
N ASP A 6 -11.79 -12.68 -11.93
CA ASP A 6 -13.09 -13.26 -11.56
C ASP A 6 -13.89 -12.26 -10.71
N TYR A 7 -14.65 -11.42 -11.40
CA TYR A 7 -15.51 -10.42 -10.76
C TYR A 7 -16.65 -11.06 -9.96
N GLN A 8 -17.16 -12.21 -10.40
CA GLN A 8 -18.25 -12.88 -9.72
C GLN A 8 -17.78 -13.38 -8.34
N ALA A 9 -16.69 -14.14 -8.29
CA ALA A 9 -16.11 -14.59 -7.04
C ALA A 9 -15.75 -13.42 -6.11
N TYR A 10 -15.25 -12.31 -6.66
CA TYR A 10 -14.97 -11.10 -5.88
C TYR A 10 -16.23 -10.50 -5.24
N TYR A 11 -17.32 -10.36 -5.99
CA TYR A 11 -18.55 -9.74 -5.49
C TYR A 11 -19.29 -10.64 -4.48
N GLU A 12 -19.24 -11.95 -4.66
CA GLU A 12 -19.86 -12.93 -3.77
C GLU A 12 -19.05 -13.15 -2.46
N ASN A 13 -17.77 -12.80 -2.46
CA ASN A 13 -16.93 -12.96 -1.27
C ASN A 13 -17.37 -12.01 -0.15
N PRO A 14 -17.71 -12.52 1.06
CA PRO A 14 -18.15 -11.70 2.18
C PRO A 14 -17.04 -10.85 2.81
N ALA A 15 -15.78 -11.15 2.54
CA ALA A 15 -14.66 -10.39 3.07
C ALA A 15 -14.68 -8.94 2.57
N ARG A 16 -14.37 -8.01 3.44
CA ARG A 16 -14.17 -6.60 3.08
C ARG A 16 -12.83 -6.42 2.37
N PHE A 17 -12.84 -5.60 1.35
CA PHE A 17 -11.65 -5.24 0.60
C PHE A 17 -11.59 -3.71 0.42
N GLU A 18 -10.83 -3.04 1.29
CA GLU A 18 -10.61 -1.59 1.20
C GLU A 18 -9.32 -1.30 0.42
N MET A 19 -9.42 -0.41 -0.55
CA MET A 19 -8.27 0.14 -1.27
C MET A 19 -8.00 1.56 -0.78
N VAL A 20 -6.74 1.81 -0.41
CA VAL A 20 -6.34 3.13 0.09
C VAL A 20 -6.00 4.05 -1.07
N THR A 21 -6.55 5.25 -1.05
CA THR A 21 -6.22 6.33 -1.99
C THR A 21 -5.90 7.62 -1.23
N THR A 22 -5.20 8.54 -1.86
CA THR A 22 -4.95 9.89 -1.33
C THR A 22 -5.84 10.89 -2.04
N ASN A 23 -6.72 11.57 -1.31
CA ASN A 23 -7.50 12.67 -1.86
C ASN A 23 -6.59 13.89 -2.10
N CYS A 24 -6.46 14.29 -3.36
CA CYS A 24 -5.54 15.37 -3.75
C CYS A 24 -5.92 16.74 -3.16
N VAL A 25 -7.21 17.00 -2.95
CA VAL A 25 -7.70 18.28 -2.42
C VAL A 25 -7.41 18.39 -0.93
N THR A 26 -7.69 17.33 -0.17
CA THR A 26 -7.59 17.34 1.30
C THR A 26 -6.24 16.88 1.81
N GLY A 27 -5.46 16.12 1.00
CA GLY A 27 -4.24 15.45 1.44
C GLY A 27 -4.50 14.34 2.47
N ARG A 28 -5.72 13.83 2.57
CA ARG A 28 -6.09 12.78 3.54
C ARG A 28 -6.27 11.43 2.86
N PRO A 29 -6.09 10.30 3.58
CA PRO A 29 -6.41 8.99 3.06
C PRO A 29 -7.92 8.85 2.85
N CYS A 30 -8.30 8.08 1.83
CA CYS A 30 -9.64 7.58 1.62
C CYS A 30 -9.55 6.06 1.49
N TYR A 31 -10.33 5.35 2.26
CA TYR A 31 -10.46 3.90 2.26
C TYR A 31 -11.73 3.56 1.49
N LEU A 32 -11.56 3.03 0.28
CA LEU A 32 -12.67 2.84 -0.66
C LEU A 32 -12.90 1.35 -0.89
N GLU A 33 -14.16 0.97 -0.83
CA GLU A 33 -14.65 -0.37 -1.11
C GLU A 33 -15.69 -0.31 -2.23
N GLU A 34 -15.73 -1.34 -3.09
CA GLU A 34 -16.75 -1.49 -4.12
C GLU A 34 -17.09 -2.97 -4.31
N LYS A 35 -18.38 -3.32 -4.26
CA LYS A 35 -18.86 -4.70 -4.35
C LYS A 35 -19.95 -4.91 -5.39
N LYS A 36 -20.24 -3.90 -6.23
CA LYS A 36 -21.36 -3.95 -7.18
C LYS A 36 -21.03 -3.40 -8.57
N ASP A 37 -20.25 -2.32 -8.62
CA ASP A 37 -19.95 -1.59 -9.84
C ASP A 37 -18.50 -1.86 -10.29
N LYS A 38 -18.38 -2.57 -11.41
CA LYS A 38 -17.09 -2.91 -12.03
C LYS A 38 -16.28 -1.68 -12.42
N GLU A 39 -16.92 -0.67 -13.00
CA GLU A 39 -16.23 0.52 -13.49
C GLU A 39 -15.69 1.33 -12.31
N ARG A 40 -16.50 1.47 -11.26
CA ARG A 40 -16.06 2.13 -10.02
C ARG A 40 -14.95 1.34 -9.32
N LEU A 41 -15.03 0.01 -9.26
CA LEU A 41 -13.97 -0.85 -8.73
C LEU A 41 -12.65 -0.62 -9.46
N LEU A 42 -12.68 -0.62 -10.80
CA LEU A 42 -11.50 -0.37 -11.62
C LEU A 42 -10.96 1.07 -11.43
N ALA A 43 -11.83 2.06 -11.31
CA ALA A 43 -11.42 3.43 -11.03
C ALA A 43 -10.72 3.56 -9.67
N ILE A 44 -11.22 2.88 -8.63
CA ILE A 44 -10.60 2.84 -7.31
C ILE A 44 -9.23 2.14 -7.37
N ALA A 45 -9.15 0.97 -8.01
CA ALA A 45 -7.90 0.23 -8.16
C ALA A 45 -6.86 1.05 -8.93
N LYS A 46 -7.26 1.72 -10.01
CA LYS A 46 -6.41 2.64 -10.76
C LYS A 46 -5.92 3.80 -9.90
N ALA A 47 -6.81 4.41 -9.12
CA ALA A 47 -6.46 5.51 -8.21
C ALA A 47 -5.46 5.07 -7.15
N SER A 48 -5.71 3.90 -6.51
CA SER A 48 -4.85 3.32 -5.48
C SER A 48 -3.44 2.97 -5.98
N SER A 49 -3.28 2.75 -7.28
CA SER A 49 -1.98 2.48 -7.92
C SER A 49 -1.41 3.65 -8.74
N SER A 50 -2.07 4.82 -8.72
CA SER A 50 -1.62 6.01 -9.46
C SER A 50 -0.46 6.70 -8.75
N LEU A 51 0.77 6.32 -9.14
CA LEU A 51 2.00 6.89 -8.59
C LEU A 51 2.12 8.38 -8.90
N PRO A 52 2.47 9.21 -7.90
CA PRO A 52 2.72 10.64 -8.13
C PRO A 52 3.89 10.83 -9.12
N TYR A 53 3.79 11.86 -9.95
CA TYR A 53 4.73 12.25 -11.02
C TYR A 53 4.76 11.32 -12.25
N VAL A 54 4.31 10.07 -12.13
CA VAL A 54 4.35 9.06 -13.19
C VAL A 54 2.98 8.86 -13.81
N CYS A 55 1.95 8.78 -12.98
CA CYS A 55 0.58 8.56 -13.43
C CYS A 55 -0.25 9.85 -13.38
N PRO A 56 -1.26 9.99 -14.24
CA PRO A 56 -2.23 11.07 -14.12
C PRO A 56 -3.06 10.90 -12.83
N ILE A 57 -3.61 12.02 -12.35
CA ILE A 57 -4.62 12.00 -11.28
C ILE A 57 -5.85 11.25 -11.79
N THR A 58 -6.31 10.28 -11.00
CA THR A 58 -7.51 9.50 -11.31
C THR A 58 -8.69 10.05 -10.52
N TYR A 59 -9.85 10.14 -11.16
CA TYR A 59 -11.06 10.62 -10.50
C TYR A 59 -11.93 9.44 -10.07
N VAL A 60 -12.31 9.44 -8.78
CA VAL A 60 -13.29 8.50 -8.22
C VAL A 60 -14.40 9.33 -7.58
N ASP A 61 -15.63 9.10 -7.98
CA ASP A 61 -16.82 9.86 -7.54
C ASP A 61 -16.61 11.39 -7.67
N GLY A 62 -16.01 11.84 -8.78
CA GLY A 62 -15.68 13.24 -9.04
C GLY A 62 -14.54 13.83 -8.20
N ARG A 63 -13.88 13.03 -7.36
CA ARG A 63 -12.78 13.47 -6.49
C ARG A 63 -11.43 13.08 -7.08
N PRO A 64 -10.46 14.00 -7.15
CA PRO A 64 -9.11 13.70 -7.64
C PRO A 64 -8.34 12.87 -6.61
N MET A 65 -7.87 11.70 -7.03
CA MET A 65 -7.19 10.72 -6.20
C MET A 65 -5.84 10.31 -6.79
N LEU A 66 -4.92 9.95 -5.91
CA LEU A 66 -3.64 9.31 -6.19
C LEU A 66 -3.41 8.13 -5.25
N ASP A 67 -2.29 7.41 -5.44
CA ASP A 67 -1.84 6.27 -4.64
C ASP A 67 -1.94 6.52 -3.14
N GLY A 68 -2.53 5.57 -2.42
CA GLY A 68 -2.71 5.63 -0.97
C GLY A 68 -1.39 5.64 -0.20
N GLY A 69 -0.34 5.02 -0.75
CA GLY A 69 0.99 4.99 -0.16
C GLY A 69 1.69 6.37 -0.07
N ILE A 70 1.01 7.46 -0.45
CA ILE A 70 1.46 8.83 -0.18
C ILE A 70 1.23 9.18 1.29
N VAL A 71 0.07 8.80 1.85
CA VAL A 71 -0.39 9.22 3.20
C VAL A 71 -0.57 8.06 4.16
N ASP A 72 -0.92 6.86 3.67
CA ASP A 72 -1.09 5.66 4.47
C ASP A 72 -0.64 4.43 3.68
N SER A 73 0.64 4.12 3.80
CA SER A 73 1.27 3.02 3.06
C SER A 73 1.01 1.65 3.68
N ILE A 74 0.72 1.59 5.00
CA ILE A 74 0.51 0.36 5.77
C ILE A 74 -0.69 0.58 6.69
N PRO A 75 -1.93 0.38 6.20
CA PRO A 75 -3.16 0.84 6.85
C PRO A 75 -3.61 -0.05 8.03
N VAL A 76 -2.68 -0.52 8.87
CA VAL A 76 -3.01 -1.38 10.03
C VAL A 76 -3.86 -0.66 11.08
N LEU A 77 -3.62 0.65 11.29
CA LEU A 77 -4.44 1.43 12.22
C LEU A 77 -5.89 1.50 11.75
N ARG A 78 -6.13 1.58 10.44
CA ARG A 78 -7.49 1.51 9.87
C ARG A 78 -8.18 0.21 10.21
N ALA A 79 -7.48 -0.94 10.13
CA ALA A 79 -8.04 -2.23 10.50
C ALA A 79 -8.38 -2.29 12.00
N ILE A 80 -7.48 -1.80 12.86
CA ILE A 80 -7.70 -1.74 14.31
C ILE A 80 -8.90 -0.83 14.66
N GLU A 81 -9.00 0.34 14.04
CA GLU A 81 -10.14 1.27 14.21
C GLU A 81 -11.48 0.64 13.80
N GLN A 82 -11.46 -0.31 12.86
CA GLN A 82 -12.63 -1.08 12.45
C GLN A 82 -12.94 -2.27 13.36
N GLY A 83 -12.17 -2.48 14.42
CA GLY A 83 -12.39 -3.56 15.41
C GLY A 83 -11.71 -4.88 15.08
N TYR A 84 -10.79 -4.92 14.07
CA TYR A 84 -10.01 -6.12 13.80
C TYR A 84 -8.85 -6.23 14.80
N GLU A 85 -8.98 -7.14 15.77
CA GLU A 85 -7.98 -7.34 16.83
C GLU A 85 -6.76 -8.15 16.38
N ARG A 86 -6.95 -9.08 15.43
CA ARG A 86 -5.90 -9.94 14.88
C ARG A 86 -5.52 -9.47 13.48
N ASN A 87 -4.33 -8.91 13.33
CA ASN A 87 -3.87 -8.34 12.07
C ASN A 87 -2.62 -9.05 11.57
N VAL A 88 -2.63 -9.44 10.29
CA VAL A 88 -1.45 -9.89 9.55
C VAL A 88 -1.02 -8.78 8.61
N VAL A 89 0.23 -8.34 8.75
CA VAL A 89 0.81 -7.25 7.95
C VAL A 89 1.87 -7.82 7.01
N VAL A 90 1.60 -7.76 5.71
CA VAL A 90 2.55 -8.20 4.68
C VAL A 90 3.37 -7.01 4.21
N LEU A 91 4.69 -7.09 4.39
CA LEU A 91 5.63 -6.02 4.05
C LEU A 91 6.55 -6.44 2.90
N THR A 92 6.87 -5.49 2.04
CA THR A 92 7.75 -5.70 0.88
C THR A 92 9.21 -5.34 1.15
N ARG A 93 9.56 -5.08 2.41
CA ARG A 93 10.91 -4.71 2.85
C ARG A 93 11.25 -5.45 4.15
N ASN A 94 12.52 -5.78 4.30
CA ASN A 94 13.06 -6.42 5.51
C ASN A 94 12.94 -5.52 6.75
N ARG A 95 13.03 -6.10 7.91
CA ARG A 95 13.05 -5.36 9.19
C ARG A 95 14.22 -4.38 9.24
N GLY A 96 14.00 -3.22 9.84
CA GLY A 96 14.98 -2.15 9.94
C GLY A 96 15.15 -1.31 8.67
N TYR A 97 14.44 -1.64 7.57
CA TYR A 97 14.45 -0.78 6.38
C TYR A 97 13.87 0.59 6.69
N ARG A 98 14.52 1.65 6.20
CA ARG A 98 13.99 3.02 6.22
C ARG A 98 14.18 3.68 4.86
N LYS A 99 13.19 4.42 4.42
CA LYS A 99 13.32 5.26 3.23
C LYS A 99 14.24 6.42 3.55
N SER A 100 15.17 6.71 2.62
CA SER A 100 15.99 7.90 2.74
C SER A 100 15.12 9.14 2.65
N GLU A 101 15.29 10.07 3.59
CA GLU A 101 14.60 11.36 3.61
C GLU A 101 15.24 12.39 2.66
N LYS A 102 16.33 12.00 1.96
CA LYS A 102 17.03 12.89 1.05
C LYS A 102 16.07 13.39 -0.04
N ASP A 103 15.66 14.63 0.13
CA ASP A 103 15.12 15.54 -0.88
C ASP A 103 13.95 15.05 -1.76
N ILE A 104 12.80 14.78 -1.15
CA ILE A 104 11.57 14.83 -1.90
C ILE A 104 11.11 16.29 -1.99
N ARG A 105 11.81 17.09 -2.79
CA ARG A 105 11.33 18.41 -3.19
C ARG A 105 10.25 18.25 -4.24
N VAL A 106 9.02 18.56 -3.86
CA VAL A 106 7.93 18.65 -4.83
C VAL A 106 8.16 19.88 -5.70
N PRO A 107 8.41 19.76 -7.02
CA PRO A 107 8.64 20.90 -7.88
C PRO A 107 7.49 21.91 -7.78
N ARG A 108 7.81 23.22 -7.80
CA ARG A 108 6.80 24.28 -7.55
C ARG A 108 5.67 24.29 -8.57
N PHE A 109 5.93 23.86 -9.78
CA PHE A 109 4.97 23.83 -10.89
C PHE A 109 4.10 22.57 -10.95
N ILE A 110 4.42 21.54 -10.14
CA ILE A 110 3.64 20.30 -10.10
C ILE A 110 2.61 20.37 -8.98
N TYR A 111 1.38 19.92 -9.26
CA TYR A 111 0.26 19.91 -8.33
C TYR A 111 -0.07 21.26 -7.70
N THR A 112 0.08 22.35 -8.46
CA THR A 112 -0.19 23.72 -7.99
C THR A 112 -1.61 23.92 -7.49
N ARG A 113 -2.59 23.21 -8.10
CA ARG A 113 -4.00 23.21 -7.69
C ARG A 113 -4.27 22.44 -6.39
N TYR A 114 -3.28 21.68 -5.89
CA TYR A 114 -3.41 20.77 -4.75
C TYR A 114 -2.33 21.03 -3.68
N PRO A 115 -2.37 22.16 -2.99
CA PRO A 115 -1.33 22.55 -2.04
C PRO A 115 -1.17 21.55 -0.89
N ARG A 116 -2.27 20.94 -0.41
CA ARG A 116 -2.23 19.94 0.65
C ARG A 116 -1.57 18.62 0.18
N LEU A 117 -1.83 18.22 -1.07
CA LEU A 117 -1.13 17.08 -1.67
C LEU A 117 0.39 17.31 -1.69
N ARG A 118 0.83 18.52 -2.03
CA ARG A 118 2.26 18.88 -2.04
C ARG A 118 2.91 18.71 -0.67
N VAL A 119 2.21 19.13 0.39
CA VAL A 119 2.68 18.99 1.78
C VAL A 119 2.83 17.51 2.15
N VAL A 120 1.83 16.65 1.88
CA VAL A 120 1.92 15.24 2.24
C VAL A 120 2.96 14.49 1.40
N LEU A 121 3.14 14.87 0.14
CA LEU A 121 4.21 14.32 -0.70
C LEU A 121 5.60 14.60 -0.15
N SER A 122 5.86 15.80 0.37
CA SER A 122 7.15 16.14 0.98
C SER A 122 7.42 15.37 2.27
N ARG A 123 6.38 14.95 3.00
CA ARG A 123 6.47 14.19 4.25
C ARG A 123 6.37 12.67 4.08
N ARG A 124 6.16 12.19 2.86
CA ARG A 124 5.87 10.79 2.58
C ARG A 124 6.88 9.80 3.17
N CYS A 125 8.18 10.10 3.08
CA CYS A 125 9.21 9.22 3.63
C CYS A 125 9.17 9.17 5.15
N GLN A 126 8.99 10.31 5.79
CA GLN A 126 8.86 10.40 7.24
C GLN A 126 7.65 9.60 7.74
N VAL A 127 6.47 9.81 7.14
CA VAL A 127 5.24 9.07 7.49
C VAL A 127 5.44 7.57 7.33
N TYR A 128 6.01 7.14 6.20
CA TYR A 128 6.30 5.71 5.96
C TYR A 128 7.25 5.13 7.01
N ASN A 129 8.32 5.84 7.36
CA ASN A 129 9.28 5.37 8.37
C ASN A 129 8.63 5.26 9.76
N GLN A 130 7.78 6.24 10.13
CA GLN A 130 7.01 6.19 11.37
C GLN A 130 6.04 5.00 11.40
N GLN A 131 5.39 4.67 10.26
CA GLN A 131 4.56 3.48 10.15
C GLN A 131 5.38 2.20 10.35
N LEU A 132 6.57 2.09 9.76
CA LEU A 132 7.44 0.94 9.97
C LEU A 132 7.87 0.79 11.44
N GLU A 133 8.22 1.88 12.11
CA GLU A 133 8.57 1.88 13.54
C GLU A 133 7.40 1.41 14.42
N MET A 134 6.20 1.88 14.10
CA MET A 134 4.99 1.45 14.78
C MET A 134 4.73 -0.05 14.56
N ILE A 135 4.84 -0.54 13.32
CA ILE A 135 4.68 -1.95 12.97
C ILE A 135 5.69 -2.82 13.72
N GLU A 136 6.98 -2.44 13.72
CA GLU A 136 8.03 -3.18 14.42
C GLU A 136 7.74 -3.28 15.92
N ARG A 137 7.27 -2.20 16.53
CA ARG A 137 6.87 -2.18 17.95
C ARG A 137 5.65 -3.07 18.22
N MET A 138 4.61 -2.98 17.39
CA MET A 138 3.40 -3.80 17.53
C MET A 138 3.70 -5.30 17.35
N GLU A 139 4.64 -5.64 16.49
CA GLU A 139 5.13 -7.00 16.30
C GLU A 139 5.87 -7.49 17.55
N ASP A 140 6.79 -6.68 18.11
CA ASP A 140 7.52 -7.00 19.35
C ASP A 140 6.57 -7.17 20.56
N GLU A 141 5.46 -6.44 20.57
CA GLU A 141 4.39 -6.55 21.56
C GLU A 141 3.44 -7.74 21.30
N GLY A 142 3.63 -8.48 20.22
CA GLY A 142 2.77 -9.61 19.83
C GLY A 142 1.33 -9.21 19.39
N ARG A 143 1.10 -7.95 19.06
CA ARG A 143 -0.20 -7.39 18.66
C ARG A 143 -0.54 -7.60 17.19
N ILE A 144 0.47 -7.84 16.38
CA ILE A 144 0.34 -8.13 14.95
C ILE A 144 1.29 -9.26 14.56
N ILE A 145 1.00 -9.87 13.42
CA ILE A 145 1.86 -10.81 12.74
C ILE A 145 2.45 -10.08 11.52
N ALA A 146 3.77 -10.02 11.41
CA ALA A 146 4.42 -9.42 10.25
C ALA A 146 5.05 -10.49 9.36
N ILE A 147 4.66 -10.52 8.09
CA ILE A 147 5.29 -11.31 7.04
C ILE A 147 6.14 -10.38 6.19
N ARG A 148 7.45 -10.63 6.13
CA ARG A 148 8.39 -9.78 5.40
C ARG A 148 9.62 -10.55 4.92
N PRO A 149 10.32 -10.07 3.89
CA PRO A 149 11.60 -10.63 3.50
C PRO A 149 12.61 -10.59 4.66
N GLU A 150 13.35 -11.68 4.85
CA GLU A 150 14.43 -11.74 5.85
C GLU A 150 15.66 -10.98 5.38
N GLN A 151 15.95 -11.04 4.08
CA GLN A 151 17.09 -10.41 3.47
C GLN A 151 16.75 -9.02 2.89
N ARG A 152 17.79 -8.21 2.66
CA ARG A 152 17.63 -6.93 1.99
C ARG A 152 17.13 -7.14 0.56
N VAL A 153 15.97 -6.57 0.26
CA VAL A 153 15.38 -6.63 -1.09
C VAL A 153 16.19 -5.77 -2.07
N VAL A 154 16.77 -6.41 -3.06
CA VAL A 154 17.59 -5.78 -4.13
C VAL A 154 16.79 -5.48 -5.40
N VAL A 155 15.54 -5.96 -5.47
CA VAL A 155 14.63 -5.72 -6.60
C VAL A 155 14.14 -4.28 -6.58
N ASN A 156 14.20 -3.59 -7.72
CA ASN A 156 13.69 -2.24 -7.88
C ASN A 156 12.25 -2.23 -8.43
N ARG A 157 11.63 -1.02 -8.53
CA ARG A 157 10.21 -0.90 -8.92
C ARG A 157 9.91 -1.30 -10.37
N ILE A 158 10.92 -1.27 -11.23
CA ILE A 158 10.78 -1.54 -12.66
C ILE A 158 11.74 -2.68 -13.02
N GLU A 159 11.86 -3.67 -12.13
CA GLU A 159 12.71 -4.83 -12.36
C GLU A 159 12.15 -5.68 -13.50
N LYS A 160 13.02 -6.11 -14.41
CA LYS A 160 12.70 -6.96 -15.55
C LYS A 160 13.43 -8.30 -15.51
N ASP A 161 14.37 -8.45 -14.58
CA ASP A 161 15.10 -9.71 -14.41
C ASP A 161 14.20 -10.75 -13.74
N ILE A 162 13.75 -11.70 -14.55
CA ILE A 162 12.84 -12.78 -14.12
C ILE A 162 13.45 -13.58 -12.96
N LYS A 163 14.76 -13.86 -12.97
CA LYS A 163 15.41 -14.63 -11.91
C LYS A 163 15.33 -13.92 -10.57
N LYS A 164 15.57 -12.59 -10.54
CA LYS A 164 15.43 -11.79 -9.33
C LYS A 164 13.98 -11.74 -8.84
N LEU A 165 13.02 -11.62 -9.75
CA LEU A 165 11.60 -11.61 -9.41
C LEU A 165 11.15 -12.96 -8.87
N THR A 166 11.57 -14.07 -9.49
CA THR A 166 11.27 -15.43 -9.01
C THR A 166 11.89 -15.68 -7.63
N SER A 167 13.16 -15.31 -7.43
CA SER A 167 13.81 -15.48 -6.13
C SER A 167 13.11 -14.70 -5.02
N LEU A 168 12.65 -13.46 -5.30
CA LEU A 168 11.87 -12.68 -4.34
C LEU A 168 10.49 -13.29 -4.05
N TYR A 169 9.86 -13.87 -5.07
CA TYR A 169 8.60 -14.60 -4.91
C TYR A 169 8.78 -15.82 -3.99
N GLU A 170 9.79 -16.66 -4.25
CA GLU A 170 10.11 -17.85 -3.46
C GLU A 170 10.43 -17.49 -2.00
N GLU A 171 11.23 -16.43 -1.78
CA GLU A 171 11.52 -15.91 -0.45
C GLU A 171 10.23 -15.46 0.27
N GLY A 172 9.36 -14.72 -0.42
CA GLY A 172 8.09 -14.27 0.14
C GLY A 172 7.18 -15.43 0.53
N TYR A 173 7.12 -16.45 -0.31
CA TYR A 173 6.35 -17.67 -0.05
C TYR A 173 6.88 -18.42 1.19
N ALA A 174 8.19 -18.67 1.26
CA ALA A 174 8.83 -19.32 2.40
C ALA A 174 8.65 -18.54 3.71
N CYS A 175 8.75 -17.20 3.66
CA CYS A 175 8.50 -16.34 4.83
C CYS A 175 7.05 -16.48 5.31
N ALA A 176 6.08 -16.54 4.40
CA ALA A 176 4.67 -16.72 4.74
C ALA A 176 4.40 -18.10 5.36
N GLU A 177 4.92 -19.19 4.78
CA GLU A 177 4.79 -20.54 5.34
C GLU A 177 5.36 -20.65 6.75
N LYS A 178 6.57 -20.12 6.97
CA LYS A 178 7.24 -20.13 8.28
C LYS A 178 6.40 -19.42 9.34
N VAL A 179 5.85 -18.25 9.00
CA VAL A 179 5.07 -17.46 9.94
C VAL A 179 3.70 -18.10 10.18
N MET A 180 2.99 -18.50 9.14
CA MET A 180 1.65 -19.09 9.26
C MET A 180 1.69 -20.45 9.97
N GLY A 181 2.73 -21.26 9.78
CA GLY A 181 2.92 -22.54 10.47
C GLY A 181 3.08 -22.43 11.99
N GLN A 182 3.33 -21.23 12.52
CA GLN A 182 3.38 -20.97 13.97
C GLN A 182 2.00 -20.64 14.57
N PHE A 183 0.98 -20.41 13.74
CA PHE A 183 -0.36 -19.94 14.14
C PHE A 183 -1.49 -20.91 13.75
N LEU A 184 -1.17 -21.98 13.04
CA LEU A 184 -2.07 -23.12 12.74
C LEU A 184 -1.79 -24.27 13.69
#